data_61009879ed4a6c1a69a0fdedb3f1a031
#
_entry.id   61009879ed4a6c1a69a0fdedb3f1a031
#
_cell.length_a   1.000
_cell.length_b   1.000
_cell.length_c   1.000
_cell.angle_alpha   90.00
_cell.angle_beta   90.00
_cell.angle_gamma   90.00
#
_symmetry.space_group_name_H-M   'P 1'
#
loop_
_entity.id
_entity.type
_entity.pdbx_description
1 polymer ?
#
loop_
_entity_poly.entity_id
_entity_poly.type
_entity_poly.pdbx_seq_one_letter_code
_entity_poly.pdbx_strand_id
1 'polypeptide(L)'
;MIKTQTEEEEIRVGALLFPHGCRKYFPDFFMTNKRTIKFFVGFWVVLILLNCTSRYGMAKCPIRMGSIFIPDHFSVIARRGSVTKFPENTLPAFQEALNVDGANSLEVDLSLTRDRKVVLWHDWDPNNPMARIRQEKGEPVEKFKPSAPSLGETGWRKKVSELTLAEFTDHYGYVDKVTHAKTDVKVPTFQDLMEWATQQEKLKLVLLKLKVPADESHLAPVMLEEIRKIIVGISPAPRFQFILLTPHKEVLNLVRNQFSEFLFSYDSEIPPIGIINYHAFTTVPSAMDFKNSFASIGFPFYASLPDPPTQDPWLIYKYILTLDFRIRDNYKKSTSNYIKIISWTFNDEKKMRCLINLGVDGIVTDKPKMLRRIALDMGKVLD
;
A
#
# COMPACT_ATOMS: atom_id res chain seq x y z
N MET A 1 -47.48 17.71 32.24
CA MET A 1 -47.28 16.26 32.38
C MET A 1 -47.09 15.70 30.97
N ILE A 2 -45.93 15.93 30.39
CA ILE A 2 -45.48 15.38 29.09
C ILE A 2 -44.06 14.91 29.36
N LYS A 3 -43.89 13.65 29.80
CA LYS A 3 -42.62 12.90 29.79
C LYS A 3 -42.71 11.96 28.59
N THR A 4 -42.19 12.21 27.67
CA THR A 4 -41.32 12.11 26.58
C THR A 4 -41.00 10.67 26.11
N GLN A 5 -41.66 10.32 25.01
CA GLN A 5 -41.36 9.15 24.16
C GLN A 5 -39.88 9.03 23.71
N THR A 6 -39.06 10.08 23.87
CA THR A 6 -37.66 10.12 23.47
C THR A 6 -36.72 9.35 24.38
N GLU A 7 -37.03 9.18 25.66
CA GLU A 7 -36.17 8.41 26.59
C GLU A 7 -36.31 6.89 26.41
N GLU A 8 -37.48 6.40 26.01
CA GLU A 8 -37.66 4.96 25.74
C GLU A 8 -37.07 4.51 24.40
N GLU A 9 -37.00 5.37 23.39
CA GLU A 9 -36.30 5.07 22.12
C GLU A 9 -34.77 5.05 22.28
N GLU A 10 -34.17 5.93 23.09
CA GLU A 10 -32.74 5.92 23.36
C GLU A 10 -32.30 4.65 24.11
N ILE A 11 -33.11 4.13 24.99
CA ILE A 11 -32.85 2.87 25.74
C ILE A 11 -32.95 1.65 24.81
N ARG A 12 -33.85 1.65 23.82
CA ARG A 12 -33.99 0.56 22.85
C ARG A 12 -32.84 0.50 21.85
N VAL A 13 -32.28 1.65 21.43
CA VAL A 13 -31.11 1.69 20.53
C VAL A 13 -29.86 1.17 21.24
N GLY A 14 -29.69 1.47 22.53
CA GLY A 14 -28.57 0.96 23.33
C GLY A 14 -28.60 -0.56 23.53
N ALA A 15 -29.79 -1.18 23.57
CA ALA A 15 -29.95 -2.61 23.81
C ALA A 15 -29.65 -3.49 22.59
N LEU A 16 -29.67 -2.92 21.37
CA LEU A 16 -29.40 -3.61 20.11
C LEU A 16 -27.91 -3.65 19.73
N LEU A 17 -27.07 -2.88 20.44
CA LEU A 17 -25.65 -2.71 20.06
C LEU A 17 -24.68 -3.54 20.90
N PHE A 18 -25.10 -4.21 21.98
CA PHE A 18 -24.16 -4.91 22.88
C PHE A 18 -24.53 -6.39 23.10
N PRO A 19 -23.59 -7.33 22.88
CA PRO A 19 -23.73 -8.72 23.31
C PRO A 19 -23.80 -8.81 24.85
N HIS A 20 -24.61 -9.75 25.37
CA HIS A 20 -24.94 -9.92 26.80
C HIS A 20 -23.78 -10.01 27.81
N GLY A 21 -22.53 -10.06 27.39
CA GLY A 21 -21.34 -10.16 28.26
C GLY A 21 -20.66 -8.85 28.66
N CYS A 22 -20.99 -7.72 28.05
CA CYS A 22 -20.26 -6.46 28.24
C CYS A 22 -20.90 -5.47 29.25
N ARG A 23 -22.02 -5.83 29.90
CA ARG A 23 -22.74 -4.94 30.82
C ARG A 23 -22.02 -4.64 32.15
N LYS A 24 -20.97 -5.35 32.52
CA LYS A 24 -20.29 -5.24 33.84
C LYS A 24 -19.29 -4.08 34.01
N TYR A 25 -19.09 -3.26 33.01
CA TYR A 25 -17.97 -2.27 33.01
C TYR A 25 -18.40 -0.83 32.80
N PHE A 26 -19.65 -0.47 33.12
CA PHE A 26 -20.07 0.95 33.13
C PHE A 26 -20.08 1.48 34.56
N PRO A 27 -19.21 2.43 34.91
CA PRO A 27 -19.37 3.18 36.15
C PRO A 27 -20.38 4.30 35.94
N ASP A 28 -21.31 4.44 36.92
CA ASP A 28 -22.38 5.44 36.97
C ASP A 28 -21.94 6.91 37.13
N PHE A 29 -20.72 7.21 36.81
CA PHE A 29 -20.11 8.51 37.06
C PHE A 29 -19.78 9.22 35.75
N PHE A 30 -20.55 10.16 35.31
CA PHE A 30 -20.28 11.26 34.35
C PHE A 30 -21.51 11.62 33.51
N MET A 31 -22.39 12.46 34.07
CA MET A 31 -23.45 13.11 33.30
C MET A 31 -23.61 14.59 33.67
N THR A 32 -22.79 15.49 33.11
CA THR A 32 -23.08 16.93 33.28
C THR A 32 -22.78 17.83 32.07
N ASN A 33 -22.28 17.34 30.95
CA ASN A 33 -22.08 18.23 29.78
C ASN A 33 -22.30 17.53 28.43
N LYS A 34 -23.43 17.86 27.77
CA LYS A 34 -23.92 17.18 26.54
C LYS A 34 -22.96 17.19 25.33
N ARG A 35 -22.03 18.11 25.21
CA ARG A 35 -21.08 18.16 24.08
C ARG A 35 -19.83 17.31 24.34
N THR A 36 -19.35 17.29 25.55
CA THR A 36 -18.19 16.45 25.96
C THR A 36 -18.56 14.98 26.01
N ILE A 37 -19.82 14.67 26.39
CA ILE A 37 -20.36 13.31 26.46
C ILE A 37 -20.38 12.64 25.08
N LYS A 38 -20.81 13.34 24.02
CA LYS A 38 -20.84 12.74 22.66
C LYS A 38 -19.45 12.36 22.15
N PHE A 39 -18.43 13.13 22.50
CA PHE A 39 -17.04 12.84 22.08
C PHE A 39 -16.44 11.68 22.91
N PHE A 40 -16.67 11.67 24.22
CA PHE A 40 -16.18 10.60 25.10
C PHE A 40 -16.95 9.29 24.89
N VAL A 41 -18.26 9.32 24.70
CA VAL A 41 -19.05 8.11 24.41
C VAL A 41 -18.65 7.49 23.09
N GLY A 42 -18.43 8.27 22.03
CA GLY A 42 -17.90 7.77 20.77
C GLY A 42 -16.53 7.11 20.94
N PHE A 43 -15.61 7.74 21.66
CA PHE A 43 -14.28 7.23 21.94
C PHE A 43 -14.30 5.95 22.78
N TRP A 44 -15.10 5.90 23.85
CA TRP A 44 -15.24 4.74 24.72
C TRP A 44 -16.00 3.59 24.06
N VAL A 45 -16.99 3.88 23.22
CA VAL A 45 -17.68 2.84 22.42
C VAL A 45 -16.72 2.19 21.43
N VAL A 46 -15.85 2.98 20.78
CA VAL A 46 -14.82 2.42 19.89
C VAL A 46 -13.79 1.60 20.68
N LEU A 47 -13.35 2.09 21.86
CA LEU A 47 -12.43 1.35 22.73
C LEU A 47 -13.06 0.06 23.29
N ILE A 48 -14.33 0.08 23.67
CA ILE A 48 -15.05 -1.09 24.17
C ILE A 48 -15.31 -2.09 23.04
N LEU A 49 -15.70 -1.63 21.85
CA LEU A 49 -15.85 -2.48 20.68
C LEU A 49 -14.51 -3.12 20.30
N LEU A 50 -13.41 -2.38 20.33
CA LEU A 50 -12.07 -2.90 20.08
C LEU A 50 -11.62 -3.92 21.15
N ASN A 51 -11.91 -3.68 22.43
CA ASN A 51 -11.58 -4.60 23.52
C ASN A 51 -12.52 -5.83 23.58
N CYS A 52 -13.83 -5.66 23.37
CA CYS A 52 -14.76 -6.78 23.32
C CYS A 52 -14.50 -7.70 22.12
N THR A 53 -14.18 -7.14 20.96
CA THR A 53 -13.84 -7.93 19.76
C THR A 53 -12.49 -8.65 19.88
N SER A 54 -11.52 -8.08 20.61
CA SER A 54 -10.23 -8.71 20.92
C SER A 54 -10.37 -9.95 21.79
N ARG A 55 -11.30 -9.97 22.74
CA ARG A 55 -11.50 -11.11 23.67
C ARG A 55 -12.43 -12.20 23.14
N TYR A 56 -13.33 -11.89 22.21
CA TYR A 56 -14.36 -12.81 21.71
C TYR A 56 -14.12 -13.31 20.27
N GLY A 57 -12.88 -13.60 19.89
CA GLY A 57 -12.69 -14.54 18.81
C GLY A 57 -12.69 -13.98 17.39
N MET A 58 -12.28 -12.71 17.13
CA MET A 58 -11.83 -12.34 15.79
C MET A 58 -10.45 -12.93 15.43
N ALA A 59 -10.05 -14.01 16.10
CA ALA A 59 -8.95 -14.87 15.68
C ALA A 59 -9.23 -15.55 14.33
N LYS A 60 -10.50 -15.69 13.95
CA LYS A 60 -10.89 -16.22 12.64
C LYS A 60 -11.09 -15.07 11.65
N CYS A 61 -10.51 -15.20 10.48
CA CYS A 61 -10.80 -14.29 9.38
C CYS A 61 -12.27 -14.48 8.98
N PRO A 62 -13.13 -13.44 9.04
CA PRO A 62 -14.52 -13.58 8.67
C PRO A 62 -14.62 -13.95 7.19
N ILE A 63 -15.42 -14.98 6.90
CA ILE A 63 -15.82 -15.25 5.51
C ILE A 63 -16.86 -14.19 5.16
N ARG A 64 -16.62 -13.44 4.09
CA ARG A 64 -17.57 -12.46 3.60
C ARG A 64 -18.76 -13.18 2.98
N MET A 65 -19.89 -13.21 3.70
CA MET A 65 -21.15 -13.71 3.16
C MET A 65 -21.78 -12.66 2.23
N GLY A 66 -22.15 -13.06 1.00
CA GLY A 66 -22.81 -12.18 0.03
C GLY A 66 -21.84 -11.38 -0.84
N SER A 67 -20.84 -12.03 -1.46
CA SER A 67 -19.99 -11.39 -2.45
C SER A 67 -20.80 -10.99 -3.69
N ILE A 68 -20.91 -9.70 -3.93
CA ILE A 68 -21.15 -9.17 -5.27
C ILE A 68 -20.05 -9.75 -6.17
N PHE A 69 -20.42 -10.20 -7.39
CA PHE A 69 -19.48 -10.74 -8.37
C PHE A 69 -18.21 -9.90 -8.43
N ILE A 70 -17.12 -10.45 -7.92
CA ILE A 70 -15.78 -9.87 -7.98
C ILE A 70 -15.18 -10.41 -9.27
N PRO A 71 -14.57 -9.58 -10.13
CA PRO A 71 -13.80 -10.09 -11.27
C PRO A 71 -12.83 -11.18 -10.78
N ASP A 72 -12.85 -12.34 -11.40
CA ASP A 72 -12.16 -13.52 -10.88
C ASP A 72 -10.62 -13.41 -10.88
N HIS A 73 -10.08 -12.39 -11.56
CA HIS A 73 -8.64 -12.20 -11.69
C HIS A 73 -8.04 -11.56 -10.45
N PHE A 74 -7.19 -12.33 -9.78
CA PHE A 74 -6.45 -11.88 -8.60
C PHE A 74 -5.02 -11.49 -8.97
N SER A 75 -4.55 -10.34 -8.47
CA SER A 75 -3.19 -9.85 -8.74
C SER A 75 -2.19 -10.35 -7.69
N VAL A 76 -1.27 -11.19 -8.11
CA VAL A 76 -0.08 -11.58 -7.35
C VAL A 76 1.01 -10.57 -7.68
N ILE A 77 1.21 -9.58 -6.82
CA ILE A 77 2.07 -8.42 -7.11
C ILE A 77 3.41 -8.58 -6.39
N ALA A 78 4.47 -8.79 -7.16
CA ALA A 78 5.82 -8.85 -6.61
C ALA A 78 6.31 -7.44 -6.28
N ARG A 79 6.59 -7.19 -4.98
CA ARG A 79 7.15 -5.92 -4.50
C ARG A 79 8.59 -5.81 -4.94
N ARG A 80 8.88 -4.86 -5.81
CA ARG A 80 10.23 -4.62 -6.34
C ARG A 80 10.89 -5.86 -7.00
N GLY A 81 10.08 -6.87 -7.37
CA GLY A 81 10.53 -8.13 -7.95
C GLY A 81 10.78 -9.26 -6.94
N SER A 82 11.61 -10.24 -7.30
CA SER A 82 12.02 -11.35 -6.44
C SER A 82 13.22 -10.98 -5.57
N VAL A 83 12.97 -10.19 -4.53
CA VAL A 83 14.00 -9.60 -3.64
C VAL A 83 14.75 -10.62 -2.79
N THR A 84 14.25 -11.85 -2.70
CA THR A 84 14.94 -12.95 -2.02
C THR A 84 16.14 -13.51 -2.79
N LYS A 85 16.22 -13.20 -4.10
CA LYS A 85 17.26 -13.74 -5.01
C LYS A 85 18.07 -12.65 -5.69
N PHE A 86 17.44 -11.54 -6.05
CA PHE A 86 18.05 -10.44 -6.79
C PHE A 86 17.85 -9.11 -6.07
N PRO A 87 18.66 -8.09 -6.38
CA PRO A 87 18.41 -6.76 -5.85
C PRO A 87 17.04 -6.23 -6.25
N GLU A 88 16.39 -5.52 -5.34
CA GLU A 88 15.11 -4.86 -5.58
C GLU A 88 15.13 -3.94 -6.81
N ASN A 89 13.97 -3.74 -7.43
CA ASN A 89 13.80 -2.81 -8.55
C ASN A 89 14.77 -3.05 -9.72
N THR A 90 15.11 -4.32 -10.01
CA THR A 90 16.02 -4.69 -11.10
C THR A 90 15.36 -5.65 -12.10
N LEU A 91 15.79 -5.61 -13.37
CA LEU A 91 15.24 -6.49 -14.40
C LEU A 91 15.38 -7.98 -14.07
N PRO A 92 16.51 -8.48 -13.52
CA PRO A 92 16.61 -9.87 -13.06
C PRO A 92 15.59 -10.22 -11.97
N ALA A 93 15.33 -9.29 -11.03
CA ALA A 93 14.33 -9.51 -9.99
C ALA A 93 12.91 -9.60 -10.56
N PHE A 94 12.56 -8.78 -11.54
CA PHE A 94 11.28 -8.84 -12.22
C PHE A 94 11.11 -10.10 -13.07
N GLN A 95 12.17 -10.47 -13.81
CA GLN A 95 12.20 -11.70 -14.60
C GLN A 95 11.95 -12.93 -13.74
N GLU A 96 12.63 -13.03 -12.61
CA GLU A 96 12.46 -14.12 -11.65
C GLU A 96 11.04 -14.14 -11.07
N ALA A 97 10.54 -12.97 -10.67
CA ALA A 97 9.20 -12.84 -10.11
C ALA A 97 8.10 -13.35 -11.05
N LEU A 98 8.16 -13.00 -12.34
CA LEU A 98 7.15 -13.41 -13.32
C LEU A 98 7.32 -14.88 -13.73
N ASN A 99 8.54 -15.32 -14.03
CA ASN A 99 8.76 -16.60 -14.71
C ASN A 99 8.95 -17.78 -13.75
N VAL A 100 9.50 -17.54 -12.57
CA VAL A 100 9.81 -18.59 -11.60
C VAL A 100 8.88 -18.53 -10.39
N ASP A 101 8.68 -17.36 -9.80
CA ASP A 101 7.81 -17.21 -8.63
C ASP A 101 6.33 -17.09 -9.02
N GLY A 102 6.05 -16.80 -10.30
CA GLY A 102 4.71 -16.83 -10.86
C GLY A 102 3.83 -15.65 -10.45
N ALA A 103 4.43 -14.49 -10.21
CA ALA A 103 3.70 -13.24 -10.16
C ALA A 103 3.07 -12.95 -11.54
N ASN A 104 1.96 -12.23 -11.55
CA ASN A 104 1.37 -11.69 -12.78
C ASN A 104 1.40 -10.15 -12.80
N SER A 105 1.93 -9.56 -11.75
CA SER A 105 1.96 -8.10 -11.55
C SER A 105 3.22 -7.69 -10.78
N LEU A 106 3.65 -6.45 -10.96
CA LEU A 106 4.83 -5.88 -10.32
C LEU A 106 4.50 -4.59 -9.60
N GLU A 107 5.19 -4.31 -8.51
CA GLU A 107 5.29 -2.99 -7.91
C GLU A 107 6.73 -2.50 -8.06
N VAL A 108 6.89 -1.25 -8.48
CA VAL A 108 8.16 -0.64 -8.89
C VAL A 108 8.26 0.76 -8.34
N ASP A 109 9.37 1.09 -7.67
CA ASP A 109 9.64 2.43 -7.16
C ASP A 109 10.35 3.29 -8.23
N LEU A 110 9.89 4.52 -8.41
CA LEU A 110 10.43 5.47 -9.39
C LEU A 110 11.01 6.72 -8.72
N SER A 111 12.25 7.03 -9.05
CA SER A 111 12.93 8.28 -8.69
C SER A 111 13.39 9.03 -9.94
N LEU A 112 13.64 10.36 -9.81
CA LEU A 112 14.02 11.23 -10.91
C LEU A 112 15.42 11.79 -10.68
N THR A 113 16.32 11.67 -11.67
CA THR A 113 17.64 12.27 -11.65
C THR A 113 17.61 13.73 -12.09
N ARG A 114 18.70 14.48 -11.83
CA ARG A 114 18.87 15.88 -12.22
C ARG A 114 18.76 16.10 -13.74
N ASP A 115 19.27 15.17 -14.54
CA ASP A 115 19.18 15.16 -16.00
C ASP A 115 17.90 14.51 -16.52
N ARG A 116 16.85 14.46 -15.65
CA ARG A 116 15.50 14.00 -15.97
C ARG A 116 15.41 12.56 -16.46
N LYS A 117 16.26 11.67 -15.98
CA LYS A 117 16.10 10.25 -16.21
C LYS A 117 15.29 9.64 -15.06
N VAL A 118 14.29 8.87 -15.40
CA VAL A 118 13.48 8.14 -14.40
C VAL A 118 14.21 6.81 -14.14
N VAL A 119 14.61 6.60 -12.89
CA VAL A 119 15.34 5.41 -12.42
C VAL A 119 14.50 4.57 -11.48
N LEU A 120 14.73 3.26 -11.47
CA LEU A 120 14.04 2.32 -10.59
C LEU A 120 14.76 2.26 -9.24
N TRP A 121 14.38 3.17 -8.33
CA TRP A 121 15.06 3.32 -7.05
C TRP A 121 14.10 3.78 -5.94
N HIS A 122 14.22 3.18 -4.75
CA HIS A 122 13.30 3.46 -3.65
C HIS A 122 13.67 4.72 -2.85
N ASP A 123 14.93 4.89 -2.50
CA ASP A 123 15.39 5.87 -1.53
C ASP A 123 15.73 7.20 -2.20
N TRP A 124 14.76 8.12 -2.30
CA TRP A 124 14.95 9.44 -2.91
C TRP A 124 16.08 10.23 -2.27
N ASP A 125 16.14 10.26 -0.93
CA ASP A 125 17.18 10.89 -0.15
C ASP A 125 17.94 9.83 0.67
N PRO A 126 19.24 9.58 0.40
CA PRO A 126 20.04 8.60 1.15
C PRO A 126 20.24 8.97 2.62
N ASN A 127 19.97 10.22 3.02
CA ASN A 127 20.11 10.74 4.37
C ASN A 127 18.82 10.60 5.18
N ASN A 128 17.70 10.26 4.54
CA ASN A 128 16.45 9.95 5.25
C ASN A 128 16.69 8.83 6.27
N PRO A 129 16.16 8.94 7.51
CA PRO A 129 16.38 7.93 8.55
C PRO A 129 16.04 6.50 8.11
N MET A 130 14.95 6.30 7.35
CA MET A 130 14.56 4.98 6.86
C MET A 130 15.51 4.47 5.78
N ALA A 131 15.96 5.33 4.87
CA ALA A 131 16.96 4.99 3.87
C ALA A 131 18.28 4.55 4.52
N ARG A 132 18.70 5.24 5.59
CA ARG A 132 19.90 4.87 6.37
C ARG A 132 19.76 3.49 7.02
N ILE A 133 18.61 3.19 7.63
CA ILE A 133 18.33 1.86 8.20
C ILE A 133 18.40 0.78 7.10
N ARG A 134 17.81 1.04 5.92
CA ARG A 134 17.87 0.11 4.80
C ARG A 134 19.29 -0.11 4.28
N GLN A 135 20.11 0.95 4.19
CA GLN A 135 21.52 0.85 3.80
C GLN A 135 22.36 0.07 4.82
N GLU A 136 22.04 0.20 6.10
CA GLU A 136 22.74 -0.51 7.18
C GLU A 136 22.34 -2.00 7.26
N LYS A 137 21.04 -2.28 7.33
CA LYS A 137 20.48 -3.61 7.66
C LYS A 137 19.80 -4.31 6.48
N GLY A 138 19.31 -3.56 5.48
CA GLY A 138 18.35 -4.05 4.48
C GLY A 138 16.98 -4.35 5.10
N GLU A 139 16.02 -4.72 4.28
CA GLU A 139 14.72 -5.23 4.75
C GLU A 139 14.82 -6.73 5.10
N PRO A 140 13.96 -7.26 6.00
CA PRO A 140 14.14 -8.63 6.54
C PRO A 140 14.20 -9.73 5.48
N VAL A 141 13.37 -9.61 4.43
CA VAL A 141 13.22 -10.68 3.41
C VAL A 141 14.25 -10.58 2.29
N GLU A 142 14.86 -9.41 2.10
CA GLU A 142 15.77 -9.13 1.00
C GLU A 142 17.14 -9.80 1.16
N LYS A 143 17.69 -10.31 0.07
CA LYS A 143 19.07 -10.81 0.01
C LYS A 143 20.09 -9.68 -0.11
N PHE A 144 19.74 -8.63 -0.84
CA PHE A 144 20.58 -7.46 -1.06
C PHE A 144 20.02 -6.24 -0.32
N LYS A 145 20.86 -5.27 -0.08
CA LYS A 145 20.47 -3.97 0.48
C LYS A 145 20.99 -2.84 -0.41
N PRO A 146 20.31 -1.67 -0.42
CA PRO A 146 20.80 -0.52 -1.14
C PRO A 146 22.15 -0.05 -0.58
N SER A 147 23.03 0.38 -1.48
CA SER A 147 24.33 0.96 -1.17
C SER A 147 24.38 2.41 -1.67
N ALA A 148 24.82 3.30 -0.82
CA ALA A 148 25.04 4.71 -1.11
C ALA A 148 26.44 5.10 -0.66
N PRO A 149 27.01 6.23 -1.12
CA PRO A 149 28.28 6.77 -0.63
C PRO A 149 28.28 6.90 0.90
N SER A 150 29.44 6.80 1.52
CA SER A 150 29.60 6.93 2.97
C SER A 150 29.21 8.35 3.44
N LEU A 151 28.95 8.50 4.74
CA LEU A 151 28.60 9.81 5.33
C LEU A 151 29.70 10.87 5.13
N GLY A 152 30.97 10.45 4.96
CA GLY A 152 32.10 11.32 4.67
C GLY A 152 32.19 11.77 3.20
N GLU A 153 31.53 11.07 2.29
CA GLU A 153 31.53 11.36 0.85
C GLU A 153 30.41 12.32 0.44
N THR A 154 30.34 13.48 1.10
CA THR A 154 29.25 14.45 0.96
C THR A 154 29.07 14.96 -0.47
N GLY A 155 30.12 14.93 -1.30
CA GLY A 155 30.05 15.30 -2.72
C GLY A 155 29.11 14.43 -3.55
N TRP A 156 28.97 13.15 -3.18
CA TRP A 156 28.20 12.15 -3.93
C TRP A 156 27.02 11.61 -3.15
N ARG A 157 26.99 11.76 -1.81
CA ARG A 157 25.87 11.37 -0.98
C ARG A 157 24.77 12.44 -1.02
N LYS A 158 24.01 12.46 -2.11
CA LYS A 158 22.97 13.45 -2.43
C LYS A 158 21.64 12.79 -2.74
N LYS A 159 20.58 13.60 -2.78
CA LYS A 159 19.28 13.14 -3.29
C LYS A 159 19.43 12.70 -4.76
N VAL A 160 18.62 11.75 -5.18
CA VAL A 160 18.63 11.29 -6.60
C VAL A 160 18.41 12.46 -7.55
N SER A 161 17.53 13.40 -7.20
CA SER A 161 17.22 14.62 -7.97
C SER A 161 18.40 15.60 -8.13
N GLU A 162 19.46 15.43 -7.36
CA GLU A 162 20.66 16.28 -7.44
C GLU A 162 21.80 15.66 -8.26
N LEU A 163 21.66 14.40 -8.70
CA LEU A 163 22.66 13.63 -9.46
C LEU A 163 22.17 13.37 -10.88
N THR A 164 23.08 13.42 -11.86
CA THR A 164 22.80 12.86 -13.19
C THR A 164 22.72 11.34 -13.12
N LEU A 165 22.13 10.70 -14.15
CA LEU A 165 22.09 9.25 -14.22
C LEU A 165 23.46 8.61 -14.09
N ALA A 166 24.48 9.15 -14.77
CA ALA A 166 25.85 8.65 -14.69
C ALA A 166 26.41 8.76 -13.26
N GLU A 167 26.35 9.94 -12.65
CA GLU A 167 26.79 10.16 -11.26
C GLU A 167 26.05 9.23 -10.29
N PHE A 168 24.74 9.04 -10.49
CA PHE A 168 23.94 8.16 -9.65
C PHE A 168 24.38 6.70 -9.77
N THR A 169 24.49 6.16 -10.99
CA THR A 169 24.85 4.75 -11.21
C THR A 169 26.30 4.40 -10.86
N ASP A 170 27.20 5.39 -10.86
CA ASP A 170 28.59 5.21 -10.43
C ASP A 170 28.73 5.06 -8.91
N HIS A 171 27.85 5.70 -8.15
CA HIS A 171 27.97 5.81 -6.70
C HIS A 171 26.91 5.02 -5.92
N TYR A 172 25.77 4.70 -6.54
CA TYR A 172 24.65 3.98 -5.90
C TYR A 172 24.48 2.60 -6.53
N GLY A 173 23.97 1.67 -5.75
CA GLY A 173 23.72 0.31 -6.21
C GLY A 173 23.32 -0.61 -5.07
N TYR A 174 23.74 -1.86 -5.14
CA TYR A 174 23.36 -2.86 -4.17
C TYR A 174 24.56 -3.67 -3.67
N VAL A 175 24.46 -4.15 -2.43
CA VAL A 175 25.43 -5.07 -1.82
C VAL A 175 24.69 -6.27 -1.20
N ASP A 176 25.30 -7.45 -1.28
CA ASP A 176 24.81 -8.63 -0.60
C ASP A 176 24.86 -8.42 0.92
N LYS A 177 23.79 -8.74 1.63
CA LYS A 177 23.67 -8.47 3.09
C LYS A 177 24.64 -9.32 3.93
N VAL A 178 25.06 -10.48 3.44
CA VAL A 178 25.91 -11.43 4.17
C VAL A 178 27.37 -11.23 3.82
N THR A 179 27.69 -11.19 2.51
CA THR A 179 29.08 -11.10 2.05
C THR A 179 29.58 -9.67 1.95
N HIS A 180 28.68 -8.69 1.96
CA HIS A 180 28.96 -7.25 1.71
C HIS A 180 29.58 -6.96 0.32
N ALA A 181 29.57 -7.94 -0.56
CA ALA A 181 30.04 -7.78 -1.92
C ALA A 181 29.09 -6.90 -2.72
N LYS A 182 29.65 -5.96 -3.49
CA LYS A 182 28.87 -5.21 -4.48
C LYS A 182 28.38 -6.16 -5.56
N THR A 183 27.18 -5.95 -6.06
CA THR A 183 26.63 -6.66 -7.22
C THR A 183 26.89 -5.88 -8.49
N ASP A 184 27.11 -6.59 -9.60
CA ASP A 184 27.22 -6.01 -10.95
C ASP A 184 25.84 -5.68 -11.56
N VAL A 185 24.75 -6.01 -10.85
CA VAL A 185 23.39 -5.69 -11.31
C VAL A 185 23.17 -4.18 -11.24
N LYS A 186 22.98 -3.58 -12.41
CA LYS A 186 22.76 -2.13 -12.54
C LYS A 186 21.37 -1.73 -12.08
N VAL A 187 21.26 -0.50 -11.58
CA VAL A 187 19.96 0.15 -11.36
C VAL A 187 19.36 0.49 -12.73
N PRO A 188 18.18 -0.06 -13.11
CA PRO A 188 17.59 0.21 -14.41
C PRO A 188 16.94 1.60 -14.47
N THR A 189 16.78 2.11 -15.68
CA THR A 189 15.87 3.23 -15.97
C THR A 189 14.44 2.74 -16.22
N PHE A 190 13.49 3.66 -16.20
CA PHE A 190 12.12 3.37 -16.61
C PHE A 190 12.03 2.95 -18.08
N GLN A 191 12.91 3.45 -18.93
CA GLN A 191 13.01 3.01 -20.32
C GLN A 191 13.42 1.52 -20.40
N ASP A 192 14.45 1.10 -19.65
CA ASP A 192 14.87 -0.31 -19.62
C ASP A 192 13.72 -1.22 -19.12
N LEU A 193 12.98 -0.77 -18.10
CA LEU A 193 11.81 -1.48 -17.64
C LEU A 193 10.77 -1.65 -18.76
N MET A 194 10.44 -0.59 -19.47
CA MET A 194 9.42 -0.61 -20.51
C MET A 194 9.81 -1.49 -21.71
N GLU A 195 11.07 -1.40 -22.16
CA GLU A 195 11.61 -2.24 -23.23
C GLU A 195 11.53 -3.74 -22.86
N TRP A 196 11.84 -4.07 -21.61
CA TRP A 196 11.72 -5.43 -21.11
C TRP A 196 10.23 -5.84 -20.90
N ALA A 197 9.43 -4.99 -20.28
CA ALA A 197 8.06 -5.31 -19.87
C ALA A 197 7.11 -5.56 -21.05
N THR A 198 7.29 -4.84 -22.16
CA THR A 198 6.46 -5.04 -23.37
C THR A 198 6.62 -6.42 -24.02
N GLN A 199 7.69 -7.15 -23.67
CA GLN A 199 7.96 -8.50 -24.13
C GLN A 199 7.37 -9.57 -23.17
N GLN A 200 6.80 -9.16 -22.01
CA GLN A 200 6.31 -10.09 -21.00
C GLN A 200 4.81 -10.37 -21.15
N GLU A 201 4.44 -11.50 -21.73
CA GLU A 201 3.03 -11.87 -21.95
C GLU A 201 2.24 -12.08 -20.67
N LYS A 202 2.92 -12.54 -19.59
CA LYS A 202 2.31 -12.82 -18.29
C LYS A 202 2.05 -11.58 -17.46
N LEU A 203 2.66 -10.44 -17.80
CA LEU A 203 2.53 -9.21 -17.04
C LEU A 203 1.17 -8.55 -17.31
N LYS A 204 0.36 -8.37 -16.26
CA LYS A 204 -0.99 -7.79 -16.35
C LYS A 204 -1.08 -6.37 -15.77
N LEU A 205 -0.29 -6.08 -14.72
CA LEU A 205 -0.38 -4.83 -14.00
C LEU A 205 1.01 -4.43 -13.47
N VAL A 206 1.34 -3.14 -13.61
CA VAL A 206 2.52 -2.55 -12.97
C VAL A 206 2.07 -1.38 -12.10
N LEU A 207 2.33 -1.47 -10.81
CA LEU A 207 2.16 -0.38 -9.85
C LEU A 207 3.43 0.46 -9.82
N LEU A 208 3.37 1.68 -10.31
CA LEU A 208 4.49 2.62 -10.41
C LEU A 208 4.43 3.59 -9.23
N LYS A 209 5.26 3.37 -8.21
CA LYS A 209 5.28 4.17 -7.00
C LYS A 209 6.23 5.36 -7.14
N LEU A 210 5.64 6.56 -7.24
CA LEU A 210 6.40 7.80 -7.33
C LEU A 210 7.04 8.12 -5.98
N LYS A 211 8.36 8.20 -5.95
CA LYS A 211 9.14 8.51 -4.73
C LYS A 211 9.38 9.99 -4.53
N VAL A 212 8.81 10.84 -5.38
CA VAL A 212 8.88 12.30 -5.24
C VAL A 212 8.27 12.71 -3.89
N PRO A 213 9.04 13.33 -2.98
CA PRO A 213 8.54 13.75 -1.69
C PRO A 213 7.67 15.01 -1.79
N ALA A 214 6.90 15.29 -0.75
CA ALA A 214 5.95 16.41 -0.74
C ALA A 214 6.62 17.77 -0.91
N ASP A 215 7.80 17.96 -0.31
CA ASP A 215 8.60 19.20 -0.39
C ASP A 215 9.24 19.43 -1.77
N GLU A 216 9.36 18.38 -2.58
CA GLU A 216 9.84 18.45 -3.97
C GLU A 216 8.73 18.12 -4.99
N SER A 217 7.47 18.26 -4.61
CA SER A 217 6.29 17.89 -5.44
C SER A 217 6.30 18.50 -6.84
N HIS A 218 6.97 19.65 -7.04
CA HIS A 218 7.15 20.30 -8.34
C HIS A 218 7.92 19.43 -9.36
N LEU A 219 8.65 18.41 -8.92
CA LEU A 219 9.33 17.45 -9.79
C LEU A 219 8.42 16.36 -10.33
N ALA A 220 7.24 16.16 -9.74
CA ALA A 220 6.32 15.12 -10.19
C ALA A 220 5.81 15.35 -11.63
N PRO A 221 5.38 16.55 -12.05
CA PRO A 221 5.05 16.79 -13.47
C PRO A 221 6.22 16.54 -14.42
N VAL A 222 7.45 16.88 -14.01
CA VAL A 222 8.65 16.62 -14.81
C VAL A 222 8.88 15.13 -15.00
N MET A 223 8.78 14.34 -13.91
CA MET A 223 8.89 12.88 -13.96
C MET A 223 7.80 12.26 -14.84
N LEU A 224 6.56 12.71 -14.71
CA LEU A 224 5.43 12.17 -15.47
C LEU A 224 5.54 12.51 -16.97
N GLU A 225 6.08 13.68 -17.32
CA GLU A 225 6.34 14.01 -18.72
C GLU A 225 7.38 13.09 -19.34
N GLU A 226 8.45 12.73 -18.61
CA GLU A 226 9.44 11.77 -19.10
C GLU A 226 8.85 10.35 -19.19
N ILE A 227 8.03 9.93 -18.22
CA ILE A 227 7.28 8.67 -18.28
C ILE A 227 6.37 8.65 -19.53
N ARG A 228 5.62 9.73 -19.78
CA ARG A 228 4.75 9.86 -20.96
C ARG A 228 5.53 9.70 -22.25
N LYS A 229 6.66 10.40 -22.41
CA LYS A 229 7.50 10.30 -23.61
C LYS A 229 7.97 8.87 -23.88
N ILE A 230 8.38 8.16 -22.82
CA ILE A 230 8.83 6.77 -22.94
C ILE A 230 7.65 5.88 -23.35
N ILE A 231 6.50 6.00 -22.71
CA ILE A 231 5.31 5.17 -23.02
C ILE A 231 4.82 5.41 -24.45
N VAL A 232 4.81 6.67 -24.92
CA VAL A 232 4.39 7.01 -26.30
C VAL A 232 5.41 6.51 -27.31
N GLY A 233 6.70 6.52 -26.97
CA GLY A 233 7.78 6.10 -27.87
C GLY A 233 8.04 4.59 -27.94
N ILE A 234 7.46 3.80 -27.01
CA ILE A 234 7.76 2.37 -26.93
C ILE A 234 6.97 1.55 -27.96
N SER A 235 7.64 0.60 -28.59
CA SER A 235 7.02 -0.34 -29.53
C SER A 235 7.53 -1.77 -29.24
N PRO A 236 6.63 -2.78 -29.15
CA PRO A 236 5.19 -2.70 -29.24
C PRO A 236 4.57 -1.96 -28.06
N ALA A 237 3.33 -1.47 -28.25
CA ALA A 237 2.58 -0.83 -27.16
C ALA A 237 2.36 -1.81 -25.99
N PRO A 238 2.38 -1.33 -24.74
CA PRO A 238 2.18 -2.16 -23.57
C PRO A 238 0.83 -2.88 -23.58
N ARG A 239 0.83 -4.18 -23.25
CA ARG A 239 -0.38 -5.00 -23.10
C ARG A 239 -0.87 -5.11 -21.68
N PHE A 240 -0.21 -4.45 -20.74
CA PHE A 240 -0.51 -4.42 -19.32
C PHE A 240 -0.96 -3.03 -18.90
N GLN A 241 -1.63 -2.94 -17.76
CA GLN A 241 -2.04 -1.67 -17.15
C GLN A 241 -0.93 -1.11 -16.26
N PHE A 242 -0.87 0.24 -16.16
CA PHE A 242 -0.10 0.88 -15.09
C PHE A 242 -1.01 1.69 -14.20
N ILE A 243 -0.60 1.78 -12.94
CA ILE A 243 -1.20 2.66 -11.96
C ILE A 243 -0.07 3.42 -11.28
N LEU A 244 -0.17 4.74 -11.29
CA LEU A 244 0.75 5.62 -10.60
C LEU A 244 0.30 5.76 -9.14
N LEU A 245 1.19 5.44 -8.21
CA LEU A 245 0.94 5.50 -6.78
C LEU A 245 1.76 6.62 -6.14
N THR A 246 1.16 7.36 -5.22
CA THR A 246 1.87 8.32 -4.37
C THR A 246 1.21 8.44 -3.00
N PRO A 247 2.00 8.50 -1.90
CA PRO A 247 1.49 8.76 -0.56
C PRO A 247 1.25 10.26 -0.29
N HIS A 248 1.53 11.14 -1.27
CA HIS A 248 1.47 12.59 -1.10
C HIS A 248 0.31 13.18 -1.88
N LYS A 249 -0.69 13.72 -1.15
CA LYS A 249 -1.87 14.38 -1.75
C LYS A 249 -1.47 15.59 -2.60
N GLU A 250 -0.43 16.29 -2.21
CA GLU A 250 0.13 17.45 -2.91
C GLU A 250 0.57 17.04 -4.32
N VAL A 251 1.33 15.95 -4.43
CA VAL A 251 1.74 15.38 -5.72
C VAL A 251 0.52 14.99 -6.54
N LEU A 252 -0.42 14.27 -5.93
CA LEU A 252 -1.61 13.79 -6.60
C LEU A 252 -2.48 14.95 -7.14
N ASN A 253 -2.70 16.00 -6.33
CA ASN A 253 -3.45 17.18 -6.73
C ASN A 253 -2.79 17.95 -7.86
N LEU A 254 -1.46 18.00 -7.87
CA LEU A 254 -0.71 18.71 -8.89
C LEU A 254 -0.79 18.03 -10.27
N VAL A 255 -0.76 16.70 -10.29
CA VAL A 255 -0.61 15.95 -11.54
C VAL A 255 -1.93 15.47 -12.16
N ARG A 256 -2.97 15.21 -11.37
CA ARG A 256 -4.21 14.57 -11.83
C ARG A 256 -4.90 15.26 -13.00
N ASN A 257 -4.85 16.62 -13.04
CA ASN A 257 -5.51 17.40 -14.08
C ASN A 257 -4.63 17.57 -15.34
N GLN A 258 -3.31 17.41 -15.18
CA GLN A 258 -2.34 17.58 -16.28
C GLN A 258 -2.07 16.26 -17.01
N PHE A 259 -2.32 15.13 -16.34
CA PHE A 259 -1.99 13.79 -16.80
C PHE A 259 -3.19 12.86 -16.67
N SER A 260 -4.36 13.33 -17.15
CA SER A 260 -5.64 12.60 -17.02
C SER A 260 -5.68 11.26 -17.77
N GLU A 261 -4.74 11.00 -18.65
CA GLU A 261 -4.56 9.72 -19.34
C GLU A 261 -3.99 8.62 -18.44
N PHE A 262 -3.35 8.99 -17.31
CA PHE A 262 -2.86 8.03 -16.34
C PHE A 262 -3.88 7.73 -15.25
N LEU A 263 -3.87 6.48 -14.79
CA LEU A 263 -4.57 6.09 -13.58
C LEU A 263 -3.70 6.41 -12.37
N PHE A 264 -4.25 7.17 -11.43
CA PHE A 264 -3.58 7.50 -10.19
C PHE A 264 -4.29 6.85 -9.00
N SER A 265 -3.53 6.39 -8.01
CA SER A 265 -4.07 5.99 -6.72
C SER A 265 -3.29 6.62 -5.58
N TYR A 266 -4.02 7.04 -4.56
CA TYR A 266 -3.42 7.42 -3.29
C TYR A 266 -2.92 6.17 -2.58
N ASP A 267 -1.64 6.13 -2.25
CA ASP A 267 -0.98 4.99 -1.62
C ASP A 267 -0.76 5.28 -0.14
N SER A 268 -1.74 4.94 0.68
CA SER A 268 -1.76 5.30 2.10
C SER A 268 -1.48 4.11 3.00
N GLU A 269 -0.55 4.27 3.94
CA GLU A 269 -0.49 3.44 5.14
C GLU A 269 -1.55 3.88 6.14
N ILE A 270 -2.09 2.92 6.90
CA ILE A 270 -2.94 3.23 8.04
C ILE A 270 -2.06 3.80 9.14
N PRO A 271 -2.28 5.06 9.58
CA PRO A 271 -1.43 5.67 10.57
C PRO A 271 -1.58 5.04 11.95
N PRO A 272 -0.55 5.17 12.81
CA PRO A 272 -0.65 4.76 14.20
C PRO A 272 -1.67 5.63 14.95
N ILE A 273 -2.60 4.98 15.55
CA ILE A 273 -3.54 5.33 16.62
C ILE A 273 -4.01 6.77 16.79
N GLY A 274 -5.33 6.89 16.98
CA GLY A 274 -6.02 7.83 17.86
C GLY A 274 -6.53 9.09 17.23
N ILE A 275 -6.26 9.39 15.98
CA ILE A 275 -6.91 10.51 15.29
C ILE A 275 -7.81 9.95 14.23
N ILE A 276 -9.03 9.67 14.64
CA ILE A 276 -10.09 9.21 13.75
C ILE A 276 -10.57 10.41 12.92
N ASN A 277 -9.80 10.78 11.93
CA ASN A 277 -10.36 11.48 10.80
C ASN A 277 -10.67 10.42 9.74
N TYR A 278 -11.85 9.83 9.84
CA TYR A 278 -12.36 8.71 9.02
C TYR A 278 -12.12 8.91 7.52
N HIS A 279 -12.25 10.15 7.02
CA HIS A 279 -12.02 10.48 5.62
C HIS A 279 -10.54 10.50 5.20
N ALA A 280 -9.62 10.56 6.15
CA ALA A 280 -8.18 10.56 5.84
C ALA A 280 -7.60 9.15 5.61
N PHE A 281 -8.34 8.09 5.99
CA PHE A 281 -7.83 6.72 6.07
C PHE A 281 -8.41 5.76 5.04
N THR A 282 -9.47 6.15 4.34
CA THR A 282 -10.11 5.28 3.36
C THR A 282 -9.59 5.61 1.98
N THR A 283 -8.88 4.68 1.36
CA THR A 283 -8.34 4.84 0.01
C THR A 283 -9.43 4.68 -1.06
N VAL A 284 -10.51 3.96 -0.74
CA VAL A 284 -11.66 3.81 -1.65
C VAL A 284 -12.38 5.15 -1.90
N PRO A 285 -12.73 5.98 -0.89
CA PRO A 285 -13.24 7.32 -1.13
C PRO A 285 -12.31 8.17 -1.99
N SER A 286 -10.99 8.10 -1.75
CA SER A 286 -10.01 8.79 -2.57
C SER A 286 -10.05 8.32 -4.03
N ALA A 287 -10.15 7.01 -4.27
CA ALA A 287 -10.30 6.45 -5.61
C ALA A 287 -11.59 6.93 -6.30
N MET A 288 -12.71 7.06 -5.55
CA MET A 288 -13.97 7.62 -6.06
C MET A 288 -13.81 9.08 -6.48
N ASP A 289 -13.18 9.91 -5.65
CA ASP A 289 -12.94 11.33 -5.92
C ASP A 289 -12.06 11.54 -7.16
N PHE A 290 -11.09 10.65 -7.36
CA PHE A 290 -10.21 10.65 -8.54
C PHE A 290 -10.79 9.90 -9.74
N LYS A 291 -12.01 9.33 -9.63
CA LYS A 291 -12.62 8.46 -10.64
C LYS A 291 -11.70 7.32 -11.06
N ASN A 292 -10.95 6.79 -10.11
CA ASN A 292 -9.99 5.72 -10.30
C ASN A 292 -10.63 4.37 -10.02
N SER A 293 -10.21 3.34 -10.76
CA SER A 293 -10.64 1.95 -10.57
C SER A 293 -9.81 1.16 -9.55
N PHE A 294 -8.88 1.81 -8.85
CA PHE A 294 -7.97 1.15 -7.89
C PHE A 294 -7.85 1.93 -6.58
N ALA A 295 -7.79 1.20 -5.48
CA ALA A 295 -7.46 1.69 -4.15
C ALA A 295 -6.31 0.87 -3.58
N SER A 296 -5.27 1.53 -3.06
CA SER A 296 -4.06 0.92 -2.52
C SER A 296 -3.99 1.15 -1.01
N ILE A 297 -3.98 0.07 -0.21
CA ILE A 297 -4.08 0.13 1.26
C ILE A 297 -2.88 -0.55 1.90
N GLY A 298 -2.04 0.24 2.62
CA GLY A 298 -0.85 -0.23 3.31
C GLY A 298 -1.11 -0.76 4.71
N PHE A 299 -0.42 -1.86 5.06
CA PHE A 299 -0.35 -2.30 6.45
C PHE A 299 0.60 -1.37 7.23
N PRO A 300 0.23 -0.90 8.43
CA PRO A 300 0.99 0.12 9.11
C PRO A 300 2.40 -0.33 9.47
N PHE A 301 3.38 0.47 9.13
CA PHE A 301 4.81 0.23 9.40
C PHE A 301 5.10 0.02 10.89
N TYR A 302 4.44 0.79 11.78
CA TYR A 302 4.64 0.65 13.23
C TYR A 302 4.27 -0.74 13.79
N ALA A 303 3.50 -1.53 13.04
CA ALA A 303 3.22 -2.92 13.40
C ALA A 303 4.47 -3.81 13.38
N SER A 304 5.55 -3.35 12.77
CA SER A 304 6.85 -4.03 12.69
C SER A 304 7.83 -3.58 13.78
N LEU A 305 7.45 -2.60 14.61
CA LEU A 305 8.30 -2.12 15.71
C LEU A 305 8.35 -3.14 16.86
N PRO A 306 9.47 -3.20 17.63
CA PRO A 306 9.65 -4.14 18.74
C PRO A 306 8.58 -4.02 19.84
N ASP A 307 8.09 -2.80 20.10
CA ASP A 307 7.01 -2.51 21.05
C ASP A 307 5.82 -1.86 20.30
N PRO A 308 4.97 -2.65 19.64
CA PRO A 308 3.78 -2.10 19.01
C PRO A 308 2.86 -1.52 20.09
N PRO A 309 2.16 -0.42 19.78
CA PRO A 309 1.16 0.12 20.70
C PRO A 309 0.12 -0.94 21.05
N THR A 310 -0.48 -0.83 22.22
CA THR A 310 -1.34 -1.81 22.92
C THR A 310 -2.54 -2.36 22.12
N GLN A 311 -2.82 -1.84 20.94
CA GLN A 311 -3.88 -2.30 20.04
C GLN A 311 -3.29 -3.17 18.93
N ASP A 312 -3.92 -4.31 18.64
CA ASP A 312 -3.53 -5.18 17.54
C ASP A 312 -3.70 -4.46 16.19
N PRO A 313 -2.58 -4.08 15.51
CA PRO A 313 -2.64 -3.36 14.23
C PRO A 313 -3.36 -4.15 13.14
N TRP A 314 -3.33 -5.48 13.24
CA TRP A 314 -4.03 -6.36 12.29
C TRP A 314 -5.55 -6.26 12.44
N LEU A 315 -6.05 -6.11 13.67
CA LEU A 315 -7.47 -5.91 13.92
C LEU A 315 -7.96 -4.58 13.32
N ILE A 316 -7.20 -3.50 13.54
CA ILE A 316 -7.51 -2.18 12.99
C ILE A 316 -7.51 -2.23 11.45
N TYR A 317 -6.49 -2.86 10.86
CA TYR A 317 -6.39 -3.01 9.42
C TYR A 317 -7.61 -3.73 8.82
N LYS A 318 -8.01 -4.86 9.39
CA LYS A 318 -9.21 -5.60 8.96
C LYS A 318 -10.48 -4.77 9.08
N TYR A 319 -10.61 -3.99 10.14
CA TYR A 319 -11.76 -3.12 10.35
C TYR A 319 -11.87 -2.06 9.25
N ILE A 320 -10.78 -1.32 8.99
CA ILE A 320 -10.73 -0.30 7.96
C ILE A 320 -11.00 -0.92 6.58
N LEU A 321 -10.36 -2.03 6.26
CA LEU A 321 -10.59 -2.75 5.02
C LEU A 321 -12.06 -3.19 4.84
N THR A 322 -12.71 -3.61 5.93
CA THR A 322 -14.15 -3.94 5.90
C THR A 322 -15.03 -2.73 5.60
N LEU A 323 -14.65 -1.55 6.09
CA LEU A 323 -15.35 -0.29 5.76
C LEU A 323 -15.14 0.07 4.28
N ASP A 324 -13.92 -0.03 3.77
CA ASP A 324 -13.61 0.22 2.37
C ASP A 324 -14.40 -0.73 1.44
N PHE A 325 -14.55 -1.99 1.80
CA PHE A 325 -15.40 -2.91 1.03
C PHE A 325 -16.86 -2.49 1.01
N ARG A 326 -17.41 -2.02 2.13
CA ARG A 326 -18.81 -1.52 2.18
C ARG A 326 -18.99 -0.30 1.28
N ILE A 327 -18.05 0.63 1.32
CA ILE A 327 -18.07 1.84 0.47
C ILE A 327 -17.98 1.44 -1.00
N ARG A 328 -17.02 0.58 -1.37
CA ARG A 328 -16.87 0.04 -2.73
C ARG A 328 -18.15 -0.61 -3.24
N ASP A 329 -18.77 -1.47 -2.42
CA ASP A 329 -19.96 -2.21 -2.84
C ASP A 329 -21.17 -1.27 -3.04
N ASN A 330 -21.30 -0.25 -2.19
CA ASN A 330 -22.33 0.77 -2.36
C ASN A 330 -22.08 1.61 -3.62
N TYR A 331 -20.84 1.99 -3.88
CA TYR A 331 -20.45 2.71 -5.09
C TYR A 331 -20.73 1.89 -6.35
N LYS A 332 -20.38 0.61 -6.35
CA LYS A 332 -20.71 -0.31 -7.46
C LYS A 332 -22.21 -0.40 -7.72
N LYS A 333 -23.04 -0.49 -6.67
CA LYS A 333 -24.50 -0.54 -6.80
C LYS A 333 -25.07 0.74 -7.43
N SER A 334 -24.51 1.90 -7.08
CA SER A 334 -25.02 3.19 -7.53
C SER A 334 -24.52 3.63 -8.90
N THR A 335 -23.32 3.16 -9.32
CA THR A 335 -22.64 3.65 -10.52
C THR A 335 -22.30 2.56 -11.53
N SER A 336 -22.44 1.28 -11.18
CA SER A 336 -21.92 0.13 -11.93
C SER A 336 -20.38 0.07 -12.07
N ASN A 337 -19.66 1.04 -11.51
CA ASN A 337 -18.19 1.05 -11.50
C ASN A 337 -17.64 0.16 -10.39
N TYR A 338 -16.49 -0.44 -10.64
CA TYR A 338 -15.81 -1.30 -9.68
C TYR A 338 -14.44 -0.73 -9.31
N ILE A 339 -14.15 -0.64 -8.02
CA ILE A 339 -12.84 -0.24 -7.50
C ILE A 339 -12.13 -1.49 -6.98
N LYS A 340 -11.01 -1.86 -7.59
CA LYS A 340 -10.14 -2.93 -7.12
C LYS A 340 -9.39 -2.46 -5.87
N ILE A 341 -9.32 -3.33 -4.87
CA ILE A 341 -8.61 -3.06 -3.61
C ILE A 341 -7.34 -3.90 -3.58
N ILE A 342 -6.20 -3.22 -3.55
CA ILE A 342 -4.86 -3.81 -3.43
C ILE A 342 -4.36 -3.58 -2.01
N SER A 343 -3.91 -4.64 -1.35
CA SER A 343 -3.31 -4.57 0.00
C SER A 343 -1.79 -4.77 -0.04
N TRP A 344 -1.03 -4.02 0.79
CA TRP A 344 0.44 -4.10 0.85
C TRP A 344 0.99 -3.80 2.26
N THR A 345 2.16 -4.23 2.67
CA THR A 345 2.94 -5.36 2.16
C THR A 345 2.73 -6.54 3.08
N PHE A 346 2.38 -7.69 2.54
CA PHE A 346 2.08 -8.87 3.34
C PHE A 346 2.99 -10.05 2.96
N ASN A 347 3.68 -10.61 3.98
CA ASN A 347 4.61 -11.72 3.84
C ASN A 347 4.25 -12.91 4.75
N ASP A 348 3.09 -12.85 5.41
CA ASP A 348 2.56 -13.88 6.30
C ASP A 348 1.40 -14.65 5.65
N GLU A 349 1.49 -15.98 5.63
CA GLU A 349 0.50 -16.83 4.95
C GLU A 349 -0.91 -16.68 5.53
N LYS A 350 -1.04 -16.59 6.87
CA LYS A 350 -2.36 -16.49 7.53
C LYS A 350 -3.04 -15.17 7.18
N LYS A 351 -2.27 -14.08 7.15
CA LYS A 351 -2.76 -12.75 6.74
C LYS A 351 -3.14 -12.74 5.27
N MET A 352 -2.34 -13.32 4.38
CA MET A 352 -2.66 -13.44 2.95
C MET A 352 -3.98 -14.19 2.73
N ARG A 353 -4.15 -15.38 3.35
CA ARG A 353 -5.40 -16.15 3.28
C ARG A 353 -6.60 -15.34 3.78
N CYS A 354 -6.41 -14.61 4.87
CA CYS A 354 -7.46 -13.75 5.42
C CYS A 354 -7.85 -12.64 4.45
N LEU A 355 -6.90 -11.94 3.85
CA LEU A 355 -7.15 -10.87 2.89
C LEU A 355 -7.89 -11.38 1.65
N ILE A 356 -7.49 -12.54 1.12
CA ILE A 356 -8.17 -13.17 -0.01
C ILE A 356 -9.63 -13.52 0.36
N ASN A 357 -9.88 -14.07 1.56
CA ASN A 357 -11.23 -14.34 2.04
C ASN A 357 -12.07 -13.06 2.25
N LEU A 358 -11.44 -11.97 2.67
CA LEU A 358 -12.10 -10.66 2.79
C LEU A 358 -12.47 -10.06 1.43
N GLY A 359 -11.83 -10.50 0.34
CA GLY A 359 -12.16 -10.08 -1.01
C GLY A 359 -11.30 -8.94 -1.54
N VAL A 360 -10.01 -8.87 -1.16
CA VAL A 360 -9.04 -8.02 -1.88
C VAL A 360 -8.82 -8.56 -3.29
N ASP A 361 -8.54 -7.68 -4.23
CA ASP A 361 -8.33 -8.01 -5.63
C ASP A 361 -6.86 -8.28 -5.97
N GLY A 362 -5.96 -7.96 -5.03
CA GLY A 362 -4.54 -8.24 -5.15
C GLY A 362 -3.77 -7.96 -3.85
N ILE A 363 -2.60 -8.54 -3.76
CA ILE A 363 -1.68 -8.34 -2.63
C ILE A 363 -0.28 -8.09 -3.15
N VAL A 364 0.36 -7.01 -2.63
CA VAL A 364 1.78 -6.73 -2.83
C VAL A 364 2.58 -7.48 -1.78
N THR A 365 3.60 -8.25 -2.21
CA THR A 365 4.39 -9.12 -1.33
C THR A 365 5.83 -9.27 -1.80
N ASP A 366 6.74 -9.51 -0.85
CA ASP A 366 8.12 -9.94 -1.11
C ASP A 366 8.22 -11.47 -1.34
N LYS A 367 7.08 -12.19 -1.23
CA LYS A 367 6.99 -13.65 -1.37
C LYS A 367 5.98 -14.08 -2.43
N PRO A 368 6.14 -13.67 -3.70
CA PRO A 368 5.14 -13.89 -4.75
C PRO A 368 4.84 -15.39 -4.97
N LYS A 369 5.83 -16.26 -4.90
CA LYS A 369 5.64 -17.72 -5.01
C LYS A 369 4.68 -18.28 -3.94
N MET A 370 4.80 -17.79 -2.69
CA MET A 370 3.91 -18.19 -1.61
C MET A 370 2.48 -17.67 -1.85
N LEU A 371 2.36 -16.40 -2.23
CA LEU A 371 1.06 -15.79 -2.51
C LEU A 371 0.35 -16.47 -3.69
N ARG A 372 1.08 -16.79 -4.77
CA ARG A 372 0.53 -17.53 -5.90
C ARG A 372 -0.06 -18.87 -5.47
N ARG A 373 0.70 -19.67 -4.72
CA ARG A 373 0.21 -20.95 -4.19
C ARG A 373 -1.08 -20.78 -3.41
N ILE A 374 -1.11 -19.80 -2.47
CA ILE A 374 -2.27 -19.53 -1.63
C ILE A 374 -3.48 -19.11 -2.48
N ALA A 375 -3.29 -18.23 -3.45
CA ALA A 375 -4.35 -17.75 -4.31
C ALA A 375 -4.98 -18.91 -5.13
N LEU A 376 -4.17 -19.78 -5.69
CA LEU A 376 -4.64 -20.97 -6.43
C LEU A 376 -5.36 -21.95 -5.50
N ASP A 377 -4.82 -22.25 -4.31
CA ASP A 377 -5.46 -23.10 -3.29
C ASP A 377 -6.83 -22.56 -2.87
N MET A 378 -7.04 -21.25 -2.97
CA MET A 378 -8.30 -20.58 -2.65
C MET A 378 -9.19 -20.34 -3.87
N GLY A 379 -8.89 -20.97 -5.02
CA GLY A 379 -9.70 -20.92 -6.23
C GLY A 379 -9.66 -19.60 -6.97
N LYS A 380 -8.60 -18.80 -6.81
CA LYS A 380 -8.44 -17.54 -7.57
C LYS A 380 -7.91 -17.80 -8.97
N VAL A 381 -8.44 -17.07 -9.95
CA VAL A 381 -7.92 -17.02 -11.32
C VAL A 381 -6.83 -15.97 -11.38
N LEU A 382 -5.68 -16.31 -11.94
CA LEU A 382 -4.49 -15.44 -11.99
C LEU A 382 -4.17 -14.91 -13.40
N ASP A 383 -4.79 -15.50 -14.44
CA ASP A 383 -4.47 -15.24 -15.85
C ASP A 383 -5.54 -14.42 -16.56
#